data_5838649735c9a65f69ff8bfe3b3fdcf2
#
_entry.id   5838649735c9a65f69ff8bfe3b3fdcf2
#
_cell.length_a   1.000
_cell.length_b   1.000
_cell.length_c   1.000
_cell.angle_alpha   90.00
_cell.angle_beta   90.00
_cell.angle_gamma   90.00
#
_symmetry.space_group_name_H-M   'P 1'
#
loop_
_entity.id
_entity.type
_entity.pdbx_description
1 polymer ?
#
loop_
_entity_poly.entity_id
_entity_poly.type
_entity_poly.pdbx_seq_one_letter_code
_entity_poly.pdbx_strand_id
1 'polypeptide(L)'
;FMTSTATTTPFVLDEAALDLLFREARPANSFTDEAVSADQVREIFELTKFGPTMMNSQPMRLLLVEQGEGRDRLVSHMGGNNAAKTASAPMVAVIAADVDFHDRLADHFPHAPGAREMFAGDEESRAQIARFNTALQAAYFIIGIRAAGLAAGPMTGFDAAGLDEEFFAGTSWRSQLVVNIGKPGADAWFDRLPRISSDAAVRVV
;
A
#
# COMPACT_ATOMS: atom_id res chain seq x y z
N PHE A 1 47.25 15.28 10.07
CA PHE A 1 46.25 14.30 10.48
C PHE A 1 44.89 14.98 10.36
N MET A 2 44.15 14.68 9.31
CA MET A 2 42.74 15.08 9.19
C MET A 2 41.91 14.02 9.92
N THR A 3 41.33 14.36 11.06
CA THR A 3 40.31 13.55 11.73
C THR A 3 39.03 13.61 10.91
N SER A 4 38.73 12.54 10.19
CA SER A 4 37.43 12.32 9.59
C SER A 4 36.42 12.18 10.73
N THR A 5 35.60 13.20 10.96
CA THR A 5 34.40 13.06 11.77
C THR A 5 33.40 12.24 10.97
N ALA A 6 33.41 10.92 11.20
CA ALA A 6 32.32 10.07 10.73
C ALA A 6 31.01 10.62 11.31
N THR A 7 30.20 11.20 10.45
CA THR A 7 28.82 11.61 10.82
C THR A 7 28.07 10.31 11.09
N THR A 8 27.94 9.93 12.36
CA THR A 8 27.11 8.79 12.74
C THR A 8 25.67 9.11 12.38
N THR A 9 25.13 8.44 11.35
CA THR A 9 23.71 8.53 11.05
C THR A 9 22.92 7.95 12.22
N PRO A 10 21.76 8.54 12.61
CA PRO A 10 20.95 8.00 13.69
C PRO A 10 20.20 6.72 13.29
N PHE A 11 20.47 6.17 12.11
CA PHE A 11 19.78 5.02 11.55
C PHE A 11 20.60 3.75 11.65
N VAL A 12 19.95 2.63 11.95
CA VAL A 12 20.56 1.28 12.00
C VAL A 12 20.72 0.70 10.59
N LEU A 13 19.83 1.07 9.66
CA LEU A 13 19.95 0.65 8.26
C LEU A 13 21.15 1.33 7.60
N ASP A 14 21.82 0.62 6.72
CA ASP A 14 22.88 1.18 5.89
C ASP A 14 22.34 2.20 4.87
N GLU A 15 23.25 2.97 4.26
CA GLU A 15 22.88 4.03 3.31
C GLU A 15 22.14 3.48 2.09
N ALA A 16 22.53 2.29 1.60
CA ALA A 16 21.89 1.66 0.44
C ALA A 16 20.43 1.29 0.74
N ALA A 17 20.15 0.75 1.93
CA ALA A 17 18.79 0.44 2.36
C ALA A 17 17.96 1.72 2.57
N LEU A 18 18.55 2.78 3.15
CA LEU A 18 17.87 4.07 3.34
C LEU A 18 17.51 4.71 1.99
N ASP A 19 18.39 4.62 1.00
CA ASP A 19 18.14 5.13 -0.35
C ASP A 19 17.04 4.32 -1.04
N LEU A 20 17.13 2.99 -1.01
CA LEU A 20 16.17 2.10 -1.64
C LEU A 20 14.74 2.31 -1.08
N LEU A 21 14.60 2.37 0.24
CA LEU A 21 13.29 2.41 0.89
C LEU A 21 12.70 3.82 0.92
N PHE A 22 13.53 4.87 1.04
CA PHE A 22 13.06 6.23 1.36
C PHE A 22 13.57 7.32 0.43
N ARG A 23 14.91 7.53 0.37
CA ARG A 23 15.45 8.74 -0.26
C ARG A 23 15.34 8.72 -1.78
N GLU A 24 15.59 7.58 -2.44
CA GLU A 24 15.47 7.44 -3.89
C GLU A 24 14.12 6.84 -4.32
N ALA A 25 13.31 6.47 -3.37
CA ALA A 25 11.98 5.92 -3.66
C ALA A 25 11.03 6.98 -4.26
N ARG A 26 10.41 6.65 -5.39
CA ARG A 26 9.41 7.45 -6.12
C ARG A 26 8.29 6.56 -6.65
N PRO A 27 7.08 7.07 -6.90
CA PRO A 27 6.07 6.33 -7.63
C PRO A 27 6.55 6.02 -9.05
N ALA A 28 6.47 4.74 -9.46
CA ALA A 28 6.80 4.35 -10.82
C ALA A 28 5.65 4.65 -11.78
N ASN A 29 5.97 5.16 -12.97
CA ASN A 29 5.02 5.50 -14.02
C ASN A 29 5.09 4.52 -15.20
N SER A 30 6.17 3.77 -15.33
CA SER A 30 6.34 2.69 -16.31
C SER A 30 7.10 1.52 -15.71
N PHE A 31 6.97 0.36 -16.33
CA PHE A 31 7.53 -0.91 -15.86
C PHE A 31 8.15 -1.66 -17.03
N THR A 32 9.07 -2.58 -16.75
CA THR A 32 9.57 -3.56 -17.72
C THR A 32 8.57 -4.71 -17.87
N ASP A 33 8.79 -5.58 -18.86
CA ASP A 33 7.97 -6.78 -19.08
C ASP A 33 8.34 -7.95 -18.14
N GLU A 34 9.26 -7.74 -17.18
CA GLU A 34 9.64 -8.77 -16.22
C GLU A 34 8.43 -9.14 -15.35
N ALA A 35 8.05 -10.41 -15.40
CA ALA A 35 6.87 -10.89 -14.70
C ALA A 35 7.03 -10.78 -13.18
N VAL A 36 5.93 -10.41 -12.51
CA VAL A 36 5.79 -10.46 -11.05
C VAL A 36 4.68 -11.45 -10.71
N SER A 37 5.01 -12.50 -9.97
CA SER A 37 4.04 -13.52 -9.61
C SER A 37 3.19 -13.13 -8.40
N ALA A 38 1.98 -13.71 -8.29
CA ALA A 38 1.14 -13.55 -7.11
C ALA A 38 1.82 -14.07 -5.83
N ASP A 39 2.64 -15.11 -5.93
CA ASP A 39 3.37 -15.67 -4.78
C ASP A 39 4.44 -14.71 -4.28
N GLN A 40 5.16 -14.04 -5.18
CA GLN A 40 6.11 -12.99 -4.80
C GLN A 40 5.42 -11.84 -4.06
N VAL A 41 4.22 -11.45 -4.49
CA VAL A 41 3.45 -10.41 -3.79
C VAL A 41 2.91 -10.90 -2.44
N ARG A 42 2.57 -12.19 -2.32
CA ARG A 42 2.20 -12.79 -1.02
C ARG A 42 3.37 -12.79 -0.04
N GLU A 43 4.59 -13.09 -0.49
CA GLU A 43 5.80 -13.01 0.34
C GLU A 43 6.04 -11.57 0.84
N ILE A 44 5.83 -10.57 -0.02
CA ILE A 44 5.89 -9.15 0.38
C ILE A 44 4.84 -8.84 1.45
N PHE A 45 3.61 -9.34 1.29
CA PHE A 45 2.57 -9.18 2.30
C PHE A 45 2.95 -9.86 3.63
N GLU A 46 3.47 -11.07 3.60
CA GLU A 46 3.95 -11.80 4.79
C GLU A 46 5.03 -11.04 5.57
N LEU A 47 5.93 -10.35 4.87
CA LEU A 47 6.93 -9.48 5.48
C LEU A 47 6.30 -8.24 6.11
N THR A 48 5.29 -7.64 5.48
CA THR A 48 4.77 -6.32 5.85
C THR A 48 3.52 -6.35 6.72
N LYS A 49 2.88 -7.50 6.89
CA LYS A 49 1.65 -7.68 7.70
C LYS A 49 1.81 -7.31 9.19
N PHE A 50 3.05 -7.20 9.67
CA PHE A 50 3.37 -6.83 11.05
C PHE A 50 3.25 -5.32 11.32
N GLY A 51 2.90 -4.51 10.33
CA GLY A 51 2.60 -3.10 10.52
C GLY A 51 1.47 -2.91 11.55
N PRO A 52 1.62 -1.96 12.52
CA PRO A 52 0.66 -1.82 13.61
C PRO A 52 -0.69 -1.30 13.11
N THR A 53 -1.76 -1.83 13.71
CA THR A 53 -3.12 -1.34 13.54
C THR A 53 -3.82 -1.21 14.89
N MET A 54 -4.83 -0.35 14.96
CA MET A 54 -5.64 -0.19 16.18
C MET A 54 -6.23 -1.55 16.59
N MET A 55 -5.98 -1.99 17.81
CA MET A 55 -6.45 -3.27 18.35
C MET A 55 -6.13 -4.47 17.43
N ASN A 56 -5.02 -4.41 16.72
CA ASN A 56 -4.61 -5.44 15.76
C ASN A 56 -5.72 -5.78 14.74
N SER A 57 -6.49 -4.78 14.32
CA SER A 57 -7.70 -4.94 13.49
C SER A 57 -7.42 -5.47 12.08
N GLN A 58 -6.26 -5.17 11.51
CA GLN A 58 -5.76 -5.67 10.23
C GLN A 58 -6.81 -5.65 9.09
N PRO A 59 -7.40 -4.48 8.79
CA PRO A 59 -8.50 -4.40 7.82
C PRO A 59 -8.05 -4.49 6.36
N MET A 60 -6.76 -4.40 6.05
CA MET A 60 -6.29 -4.41 4.66
C MET A 60 -6.58 -5.75 3.98
N ARG A 61 -7.13 -5.66 2.77
CA ARG A 61 -7.32 -6.78 1.84
C ARG A 61 -6.66 -6.44 0.52
N LEU A 62 -6.13 -7.45 -0.16
CA LEU A 62 -5.49 -7.34 -1.45
C LEU A 62 -6.22 -8.19 -2.48
N LEU A 63 -6.63 -7.56 -3.59
CA LEU A 63 -6.97 -8.25 -4.81
C LEU A 63 -5.78 -8.12 -5.77
N LEU A 64 -5.15 -9.22 -6.11
CA LEU A 64 -4.07 -9.26 -7.10
C LEU A 64 -4.67 -9.50 -8.48
N VAL A 65 -4.31 -8.63 -9.41
CA VAL A 65 -4.84 -8.67 -10.78
C VAL A 65 -3.67 -8.88 -11.74
N GLU A 66 -3.57 -10.09 -12.29
CA GLU A 66 -2.62 -10.46 -13.33
C GLU A 66 -3.05 -9.93 -14.70
N GLN A 67 -2.21 -10.07 -15.72
CA GLN A 67 -2.58 -9.75 -17.11
C GLN A 67 -3.72 -10.66 -17.59
N GLY A 68 -4.57 -10.14 -18.47
CA GLY A 68 -5.71 -10.84 -19.05
C GLY A 68 -7.05 -10.14 -18.75
N GLU A 69 -8.16 -10.87 -18.89
CA GLU A 69 -9.52 -10.32 -18.80
C GLU A 69 -9.80 -9.55 -17.50
N GLY A 70 -9.30 -10.05 -16.34
CA GLY A 70 -9.43 -9.34 -15.07
C GLY A 70 -8.75 -7.98 -15.09
N ARG A 71 -7.59 -7.86 -15.77
CA ARG A 71 -6.88 -6.61 -15.95
C ARG A 71 -7.66 -5.64 -16.84
N ASP A 72 -8.24 -6.12 -17.93
CA ASP A 72 -9.03 -5.29 -18.84
C ASP A 72 -10.24 -4.69 -18.13
N ARG A 73 -10.91 -5.48 -17.30
CA ARG A 73 -12.02 -5.01 -16.44
C ARG A 73 -11.55 -3.96 -15.43
N LEU A 74 -10.43 -4.19 -14.74
CA LEU A 74 -9.86 -3.20 -13.80
C LEU A 74 -9.52 -1.88 -14.50
N VAL A 75 -8.91 -1.94 -15.68
CA VAL A 75 -8.51 -0.78 -16.47
C VAL A 75 -9.71 0.10 -16.84
N SER A 76 -10.89 -0.48 -17.07
CA SER A 76 -12.12 0.28 -17.37
C SER A 76 -12.56 1.22 -16.24
N HIS A 77 -12.17 0.92 -15.00
CA HIS A 77 -12.44 1.77 -13.83
C HIS A 77 -11.33 2.80 -13.54
N MET A 78 -10.19 2.73 -14.26
CA MET A 78 -9.07 3.64 -14.00
C MET A 78 -9.26 4.98 -14.69
N GLY A 79 -9.06 6.09 -13.96
CA GLY A 79 -9.19 7.45 -14.48
C GLY A 79 -7.97 7.93 -15.28
N GLY A 80 -8.21 8.61 -16.41
CA GLY A 80 -7.20 9.33 -17.17
C GLY A 80 -5.95 8.52 -17.50
N ASN A 81 -4.77 9.07 -17.25
CA ASN A 81 -3.48 8.42 -17.55
C ASN A 81 -3.21 7.17 -16.67
N ASN A 82 -3.97 6.94 -15.61
CA ASN A 82 -3.80 5.75 -14.78
C ASN A 82 -4.19 4.47 -15.51
N ALA A 83 -5.15 4.54 -16.43
CA ALA A 83 -5.58 3.39 -17.24
C ALA A 83 -4.41 2.77 -18.03
N ALA A 84 -3.65 3.59 -18.76
CA ALA A 84 -2.50 3.11 -19.54
C ALA A 84 -1.39 2.53 -18.65
N LYS A 85 -1.09 3.17 -17.51
CA LYS A 85 -0.09 2.68 -16.54
C LYS A 85 -0.52 1.34 -15.94
N THR A 86 -1.80 1.19 -15.61
CA THR A 86 -2.35 -0.04 -15.05
C THR A 86 -2.36 -1.16 -16.08
N ALA A 87 -2.72 -0.86 -17.34
CA ALA A 87 -2.73 -1.85 -18.40
C ALA A 87 -1.34 -2.47 -18.66
N SER A 88 -0.27 -1.67 -18.55
CA SER A 88 1.11 -2.11 -18.85
C SER A 88 1.84 -2.75 -17.65
N ALA A 89 1.37 -2.59 -16.42
CA ALA A 89 2.06 -3.10 -15.24
C ALA A 89 2.06 -4.64 -15.19
N PRO A 90 3.19 -5.30 -14.85
CA PRO A 90 3.25 -6.75 -14.73
C PRO A 90 2.25 -7.32 -13.72
N MET A 91 2.11 -6.68 -12.56
CA MET A 91 1.14 -7.04 -11.52
C MET A 91 0.45 -5.78 -11.01
N VAL A 92 -0.81 -5.91 -10.62
CA VAL A 92 -1.55 -4.85 -9.92
C VAL A 92 -2.16 -5.39 -8.64
N ALA A 93 -2.03 -4.63 -7.56
CA ALA A 93 -2.74 -4.89 -6.32
C ALA A 93 -3.82 -3.81 -6.12
N VAL A 94 -5.09 -4.21 -6.01
CA VAL A 94 -6.14 -3.35 -5.48
C VAL A 94 -6.16 -3.54 -3.97
N ILE A 95 -5.90 -2.47 -3.24
CA ILE A 95 -5.95 -2.44 -1.79
C ILE A 95 -7.34 -1.98 -1.37
N ALA A 96 -8.01 -2.83 -0.60
CA ALA A 96 -9.33 -2.54 -0.04
C ALA A 96 -9.30 -2.55 1.50
N ALA A 97 -10.20 -1.80 2.10
CA ALA A 97 -10.51 -1.85 3.52
C ALA A 97 -11.69 -2.80 3.76
N ASP A 98 -11.51 -3.77 4.61
CA ASP A 98 -12.59 -4.61 5.12
C ASP A 98 -13.31 -3.84 6.24
N VAL A 99 -14.52 -3.34 5.95
CA VAL A 99 -15.28 -2.55 6.92
C VAL A 99 -15.88 -3.41 8.03
N ASP A 100 -15.90 -4.73 7.85
CA ASP A 100 -16.33 -5.68 8.89
C ASP A 100 -15.14 -6.36 9.61
N PHE A 101 -13.99 -5.67 9.66
CA PHE A 101 -12.80 -6.14 10.37
C PHE A 101 -13.09 -6.58 11.81
N HIS A 102 -14.12 -6.00 12.44
CA HIS A 102 -14.49 -6.27 13.83
C HIS A 102 -14.90 -7.72 14.06
N ASP A 103 -15.40 -8.42 13.06
CA ASP A 103 -15.76 -9.84 13.14
C ASP A 103 -14.56 -10.75 13.41
N ARG A 104 -13.34 -10.27 13.13
CA ARG A 104 -12.10 -11.00 13.37
C ARG A 104 -11.37 -10.60 14.66
N LEU A 105 -11.90 -9.64 15.42
CA LEU A 105 -11.23 -9.17 16.63
C LEU A 105 -11.16 -10.26 17.71
N ALA A 106 -12.08 -11.22 17.74
CA ALA A 106 -11.99 -12.36 18.65
C ALA A 106 -10.69 -13.16 18.43
N ASP A 107 -10.25 -13.30 17.18
CA ASP A 107 -9.02 -14.00 16.82
C ASP A 107 -7.79 -13.11 16.92
N HIS A 108 -7.89 -11.87 16.46
CA HIS A 108 -6.75 -10.96 16.34
C HIS A 108 -6.41 -10.20 17.62
N PHE A 109 -7.39 -10.07 18.55
CA PHE A 109 -7.27 -9.33 19.79
C PHE A 109 -7.94 -10.09 20.95
N PRO A 110 -7.51 -11.33 21.24
CA PRO A 110 -8.22 -12.28 22.12
C PRO A 110 -8.27 -11.86 23.59
N HIS A 111 -7.40 -10.94 24.03
CA HIS A 111 -7.39 -10.43 25.40
C HIS A 111 -8.51 -9.42 25.71
N ALA A 112 -9.32 -9.03 24.72
CA ALA A 112 -10.49 -8.18 24.91
C ALA A 112 -11.72 -8.79 24.24
N PRO A 113 -12.38 -9.80 24.85
CA PRO A 113 -13.48 -10.54 24.23
C PRO A 113 -14.66 -9.69 23.76
N GLY A 114 -14.91 -8.53 24.40
CA GLY A 114 -15.96 -7.58 24.01
C GLY A 114 -15.57 -6.58 22.92
N ALA A 115 -14.37 -6.70 22.34
CA ALA A 115 -13.89 -5.73 21.37
C ALA A 115 -14.76 -5.66 20.09
N ARG A 116 -15.34 -6.79 19.66
CA ARG A 116 -16.24 -6.84 18.50
C ARG A 116 -17.45 -5.93 18.67
N GLU A 117 -18.11 -6.00 19.83
CA GLU A 117 -19.33 -5.27 20.13
C GLU A 117 -19.12 -3.75 20.18
N MET A 118 -17.89 -3.28 20.47
CA MET A 118 -17.55 -1.86 20.45
C MET A 118 -17.75 -1.22 19.06
N PHE A 119 -17.67 -2.01 18.01
CA PHE A 119 -17.75 -1.55 16.63
C PHE A 119 -19.06 -1.99 15.91
N ALA A 120 -19.85 -2.89 16.49
CA ALA A 120 -21.00 -3.48 15.80
C ALA A 120 -22.12 -2.48 15.48
N GLY A 121 -22.28 -1.42 16.31
CA GLY A 121 -23.42 -0.49 16.24
C GLY A 121 -23.22 0.74 15.35
N ASP A 122 -22.00 1.05 14.87
CA ASP A 122 -21.69 2.26 14.13
C ASP A 122 -20.88 1.94 12.87
N GLU A 123 -21.60 1.73 11.76
CA GLU A 123 -20.99 1.36 10.47
C GLU A 123 -20.11 2.50 9.91
N GLU A 124 -20.49 3.76 10.06
CA GLU A 124 -19.73 4.89 9.54
C GLU A 124 -18.39 5.04 10.26
N SER A 125 -18.41 5.03 11.58
CA SER A 125 -17.17 5.05 12.39
C SER A 125 -16.29 3.85 12.09
N ARG A 126 -16.89 2.67 11.96
CA ARG A 126 -16.17 1.43 11.59
C ARG A 126 -15.50 1.54 10.23
N ALA A 127 -16.18 2.09 9.22
CA ALA A 127 -15.61 2.31 7.90
C ALA A 127 -14.44 3.31 7.92
N GLN A 128 -14.53 4.38 8.72
CA GLN A 128 -13.43 5.35 8.89
C GLN A 128 -12.21 4.69 9.54
N ILE A 129 -12.41 3.89 10.58
CA ILE A 129 -11.36 3.15 11.28
C ILE A 129 -10.71 2.15 10.33
N ALA A 130 -11.50 1.40 9.56
CA ALA A 130 -10.99 0.47 8.56
C ALA A 130 -10.10 1.18 7.53
N ARG A 131 -10.55 2.30 6.98
CA ARG A 131 -9.79 3.10 6.01
C ARG A 131 -8.47 3.61 6.59
N PHE A 132 -8.50 4.18 7.79
CA PHE A 132 -7.30 4.70 8.43
C PHE A 132 -6.25 3.60 8.66
N ASN A 133 -6.67 2.45 9.22
CA ASN A 133 -5.75 1.35 9.50
C ASN A 133 -5.28 0.64 8.21
N THR A 134 -6.13 0.56 7.18
CA THR A 134 -5.71 0.10 5.85
C THR A 134 -4.63 1.01 5.25
N ALA A 135 -4.72 2.34 5.42
CA ALA A 135 -3.69 3.26 4.94
C ALA A 135 -2.34 3.04 5.63
N LEU A 136 -2.33 2.74 6.94
CA LEU A 136 -1.11 2.36 7.66
C LEU A 136 -0.49 1.08 7.09
N GLN A 137 -1.28 0.04 6.87
CA GLN A 137 -0.81 -1.23 6.29
C GLN A 137 -0.36 -1.05 4.83
N ALA A 138 -1.06 -0.23 4.03
CA ALA A 138 -0.70 0.07 2.65
C ALA A 138 0.67 0.76 2.55
N ALA A 139 1.00 1.65 3.49
CA ALA A 139 2.32 2.27 3.55
C ALA A 139 3.43 1.23 3.79
N TYR A 140 3.22 0.30 4.72
CA TYR A 140 4.13 -0.83 4.94
C TYR A 140 4.26 -1.71 3.70
N PHE A 141 3.16 -2.02 3.03
CA PHE A 141 3.15 -2.83 1.82
C PHE A 141 3.95 -2.17 0.68
N ILE A 142 3.79 -0.85 0.47
CA ILE A 142 4.56 -0.09 -0.52
C ILE A 142 6.05 -0.12 -0.20
N ILE A 143 6.43 0.00 1.07
CA ILE A 143 7.84 -0.13 1.51
C ILE A 143 8.34 -1.56 1.26
N GLY A 144 7.52 -2.58 1.52
CA GLY A 144 7.84 -3.97 1.26
C GLY A 144 8.08 -4.28 -0.22
N ILE A 145 7.27 -3.70 -1.13
CA ILE A 145 7.50 -3.80 -2.57
C ILE A 145 8.90 -3.28 -2.93
N ARG A 146 9.31 -2.14 -2.36
CA ARG A 146 10.65 -1.58 -2.58
C ARG A 146 11.74 -2.46 -1.99
N ALA A 147 11.52 -3.00 -0.79
CA ALA A 147 12.46 -3.92 -0.14
C ALA A 147 12.69 -5.20 -0.96
N ALA A 148 11.68 -5.63 -1.73
CA ALA A 148 11.80 -6.73 -2.70
C ALA A 148 12.52 -6.32 -4.01
N GLY A 149 13.01 -5.08 -4.12
CA GLY A 149 13.68 -4.57 -5.32
C GLY A 149 12.71 -4.33 -6.49
N LEU A 150 11.42 -4.17 -6.19
CA LEU A 150 10.38 -3.79 -7.15
C LEU A 150 10.03 -2.31 -6.98
N ALA A 151 9.35 -1.75 -7.98
CA ALA A 151 8.79 -0.42 -7.93
C ALA A 151 7.28 -0.47 -7.70
N ALA A 152 6.76 0.51 -6.97
CA ALA A 152 5.35 0.68 -6.71
C ALA A 152 4.83 1.96 -7.40
N GLY A 153 3.68 1.86 -8.06
CA GLY A 153 2.95 2.99 -8.64
C GLY A 153 1.57 3.13 -7.97
N PRO A 154 1.48 3.70 -6.75
CA PRO A 154 0.21 3.87 -6.05
C PRO A 154 -0.64 4.98 -6.68
N MET A 155 -1.96 4.75 -6.81
CA MET A 155 -2.92 5.65 -7.46
C MET A 155 -4.27 5.58 -6.75
N THR A 156 -4.93 6.76 -6.64
CA THR A 156 -6.30 6.90 -6.12
C THR A 156 -7.29 7.37 -7.20
N GLY A 157 -6.81 7.67 -8.41
CA GLY A 157 -7.65 8.14 -9.52
C GLY A 157 -8.32 6.98 -10.24
N PHE A 158 -9.40 6.46 -9.69
CA PHE A 158 -10.25 5.41 -10.27
C PHE A 158 -11.71 5.57 -9.79
N ASP A 159 -12.64 4.95 -10.50
CA ASP A 159 -14.04 4.83 -10.07
C ASP A 159 -14.17 3.76 -8.99
N ALA A 160 -14.14 4.21 -7.72
CA ALA A 160 -14.21 3.30 -6.58
C ALA A 160 -15.55 2.56 -6.49
N ALA A 161 -16.66 3.21 -6.85
CA ALA A 161 -17.98 2.58 -6.75
C ALA A 161 -18.13 1.46 -7.81
N GLY A 162 -17.73 1.74 -9.06
CA GLY A 162 -17.77 0.75 -10.14
C GLY A 162 -16.80 -0.41 -9.87
N LEU A 163 -15.61 -0.12 -9.36
CA LEU A 163 -14.63 -1.15 -8.98
C LEU A 163 -15.16 -2.05 -7.85
N ASP A 164 -15.77 -1.46 -6.82
CA ASP A 164 -16.33 -2.21 -5.69
C ASP A 164 -17.52 -3.08 -6.13
N GLU A 165 -18.37 -2.58 -7.04
CA GLU A 165 -19.47 -3.35 -7.63
C GLU A 165 -18.95 -4.53 -8.44
N GLU A 166 -17.91 -4.33 -9.24
CA GLU A 166 -17.32 -5.35 -10.12
C GLU A 166 -16.58 -6.44 -9.34
N PHE A 167 -15.71 -6.06 -8.41
CA PHE A 167 -14.76 -7.00 -7.80
C PHE A 167 -15.09 -7.36 -6.36
N PHE A 168 -15.88 -6.55 -5.65
CA PHE A 168 -16.14 -6.74 -4.23
C PHE A 168 -17.64 -6.87 -3.89
N ALA A 169 -18.50 -7.03 -4.91
CA ALA A 169 -19.93 -7.28 -4.68
C ALA A 169 -20.15 -8.45 -3.71
N GLY A 170 -21.03 -8.26 -2.72
CA GLY A 170 -21.30 -9.28 -1.69
C GLY A 170 -20.23 -9.40 -0.60
N THR A 171 -19.22 -8.53 -0.59
CA THR A 171 -18.19 -8.44 0.46
C THR A 171 -18.31 -7.13 1.24
N SER A 172 -17.62 -7.07 2.39
CA SER A 172 -17.43 -5.85 3.17
C SER A 172 -16.20 -5.03 2.73
N TRP A 173 -15.58 -5.39 1.59
CA TRP A 173 -14.37 -4.73 1.10
C TRP A 173 -14.71 -3.46 0.33
N ARG A 174 -13.94 -2.40 0.58
CA ARG A 174 -14.08 -1.11 -0.12
C ARG A 174 -12.71 -0.67 -0.61
N SER A 175 -12.58 -0.49 -1.91
CA SER A 175 -11.34 -0.11 -2.57
C SER A 175 -10.83 1.25 -2.09
N GLN A 176 -9.52 1.37 -1.91
CA GLN A 176 -8.86 2.60 -1.44
C GLN A 176 -7.70 3.03 -2.30
N LEU A 177 -6.93 2.08 -2.83
CA LEU A 177 -5.70 2.35 -3.55
C LEU A 177 -5.46 1.26 -4.58
N VAL A 178 -5.05 1.65 -5.77
CA VAL A 178 -4.52 0.72 -6.78
C VAL A 178 -3.01 0.90 -6.86
N VAL A 179 -2.25 -0.18 -6.77
CA VAL A 179 -0.79 -0.17 -6.80
C VAL A 179 -0.30 -1.02 -7.96
N ASN A 180 0.31 -0.38 -8.95
CA ASN A 180 1.05 -1.07 -10.00
C ASN A 180 2.39 -1.55 -9.45
N ILE A 181 2.80 -2.78 -9.77
CA ILE A 181 3.98 -3.45 -9.22
C ILE A 181 4.80 -4.07 -10.35
N GLY A 182 6.10 -3.80 -10.37
CA GLY A 182 7.02 -4.35 -11.36
C GLY A 182 8.44 -3.81 -11.21
N LYS A 183 9.34 -4.25 -12.07
CA LYS A 183 10.64 -3.59 -12.23
C LYS A 183 10.44 -2.25 -12.94
N PRO A 184 11.13 -1.17 -12.53
CA PRO A 184 10.96 0.14 -13.15
C PRO A 184 11.43 0.12 -14.61
N GLY A 185 10.65 0.72 -15.50
CA GLY A 185 11.03 0.98 -16.90
C GLY A 185 12.08 2.08 -17.00
N ALA A 186 12.59 2.31 -18.20
CA ALA A 186 13.64 3.31 -18.43
C ALA A 186 13.20 4.74 -18.09
N ASP A 187 11.93 5.03 -18.26
CA ASP A 187 11.26 6.33 -18.01
C ASP A 187 10.32 6.31 -16.81
N ALA A 188 10.57 5.39 -15.85
CA ALA A 188 9.69 5.18 -14.70
C ALA A 188 9.59 6.41 -13.78
N TRP A 189 10.58 7.30 -13.78
CA TRP A 189 10.73 8.30 -12.76
C TRP A 189 10.54 9.72 -13.28
N PHE A 190 9.66 10.48 -12.63
CA PHE A 190 9.66 11.94 -12.74
C PHE A 190 10.66 12.54 -11.75
N ASP A 191 11.00 13.81 -11.95
CA ASP A 191 11.83 14.57 -11.02
C ASP A 191 11.19 14.57 -9.62
N ARG A 192 12.06 14.57 -8.60
CA ARG A 192 11.61 14.63 -7.22
C ARG A 192 10.99 15.99 -6.91
N LEU A 193 9.73 15.97 -6.52
CA LEU A 193 9.06 17.17 -6.05
C LEU A 193 9.54 17.56 -4.65
N PRO A 194 9.45 18.85 -4.30
CA PRO A 194 9.80 19.35 -2.96
C PRO A 194 9.04 18.60 -1.84
N ARG A 195 9.66 18.56 -0.68
CA ARG A 195 9.04 18.06 0.55
C ARG A 195 8.98 19.19 1.57
N ILE A 196 7.99 19.12 2.46
CA ILE A 196 7.91 20.03 3.61
C ILE A 196 9.19 19.89 4.45
N SER A 197 9.72 21.01 4.97
CA SER A 197 10.85 20.97 5.88
C SER A 197 10.47 20.42 7.26
N SER A 198 11.45 19.86 7.98
CA SER A 198 11.24 19.41 9.35
C SER A 198 10.75 20.53 10.27
N ASP A 199 11.26 21.75 10.10
CA ASP A 199 10.86 22.91 10.93
C ASP A 199 9.39 23.30 10.75
N ALA A 200 8.83 23.06 9.55
CA ALA A 200 7.42 23.30 9.28
C ALA A 200 6.52 22.12 9.70
N ALA A 201 7.06 20.89 9.72
CA ALA A 201 6.29 19.66 9.99
C ALA A 201 6.37 19.21 11.44
N VAL A 202 7.43 19.55 12.17
CA VAL A 202 7.70 19.04 13.53
C VAL A 202 7.68 20.23 14.51
N ARG A 203 6.93 20.08 15.59
CA ARG A 203 6.91 21.04 16.70
C ARG A 203 7.30 20.30 17.99
N VAL A 204 8.20 20.89 18.75
CA VAL A 204 8.57 20.45 20.09
C VAL A 204 7.91 21.38 21.10
N VAL A 205 7.31 20.84 22.16
CA VAL A 205 6.67 21.55 23.26
C VAL A 205 7.28 21.12 24.58
#